data_0939b585f2a24d2072318ba54181b6cb
#
_entry.id   0939b585f2a24d2072318ba54181b6cb
#
_cell.length_a   1.000
_cell.length_b   1.000
_cell.length_c   1.000
_cell.angle_alpha   90.00
_cell.angle_beta   90.00
_cell.angle_gamma   90.00
#
_symmetry.space_group_name_H-M   'P 1'
#
loop_
_entity.id
_entity.type
_entity.pdbx_description
1 polymer ?
#
loop_
_entity_poly.entity_id
_entity_poly.type
_entity_poly.pdbx_seq_one_letter_code
_entity_poly.pdbx_strand_id
1 'polypeptide(L)'
;THRLFHAIHPLIALGDAEVVVAGGMESMSNVPHYLRVRAGQRLGHASLVDGLVFDGLTDAYDSRHMGEWAEVTAAARGITRQMQDEFAAESTRRAVAAQKQGLFAAEIASVEIEGRKGEKTVVSEDEGPKTARPDKIASLKPVFKKDGTITAANASSINDGAAAVVLMSAE
;
A
#
# COMPACT_ATOMS: atom_id res chain seq x y z
N THR A 1 -8.68 -8.06 2.55
CA THR A 1 -10.09 -7.73 2.21
C THR A 1 -10.82 -8.93 1.62
N HIS A 2 -10.23 -9.64 0.65
CA HIS A 2 -10.88 -10.80 0.00
C HIS A 2 -11.20 -11.95 0.99
N ARG A 3 -10.27 -12.30 1.88
CA ARG A 3 -10.50 -13.34 2.92
C ARG A 3 -11.58 -12.94 3.93
N LEU A 4 -11.69 -11.67 4.26
CA LEU A 4 -12.76 -11.14 5.13
C LEU A 4 -14.14 -11.30 4.49
N PHE A 5 -14.27 -10.99 3.19
CA PHE A 5 -15.52 -11.18 2.46
C PHE A 5 -15.96 -12.64 2.46
N HIS A 6 -15.05 -13.59 2.21
CA HIS A 6 -15.35 -15.02 2.24
C HIS A 6 -15.74 -15.54 3.64
N ALA A 7 -15.26 -14.95 4.71
CA ALA A 7 -15.63 -15.32 6.06
C ALA A 7 -17.00 -14.77 6.49
N ILE A 8 -17.40 -13.61 5.96
CA ILE A 8 -18.61 -12.88 6.39
C ILE A 8 -19.83 -13.24 5.57
N HIS A 9 -19.67 -13.47 4.26
CA HIS A 9 -20.79 -13.85 3.39
C HIS A 9 -21.61 -15.04 3.92
N PRO A 10 -21.01 -16.14 4.44
CA PRO A 10 -21.76 -17.23 5.04
C PRO A 10 -22.58 -16.82 6.26
N LEU A 11 -22.10 -15.93 7.10
CA LEU A 11 -22.83 -15.49 8.31
C LEU A 11 -24.16 -14.81 7.93
N ILE A 12 -24.15 -13.97 6.91
CA ILE A 12 -25.36 -13.31 6.42
C ILE A 12 -26.25 -14.31 5.67
N ALA A 13 -25.68 -15.15 4.81
CA ALA A 13 -26.43 -16.11 4.01
C ALA A 13 -27.12 -17.20 4.84
N LEU A 14 -26.56 -17.55 6.00
CA LEU A 14 -27.14 -18.51 6.96
C LEU A 14 -28.08 -17.87 7.97
N GLY A 15 -28.20 -16.55 7.99
CA GLY A 15 -29.00 -15.80 8.94
C GLY A 15 -28.40 -15.69 10.34
N ASP A 16 -27.11 -15.99 10.49
CA ASP A 16 -26.39 -15.84 11.76
C ASP A 16 -26.16 -14.36 12.12
N ALA A 17 -26.16 -13.48 11.11
CA ALA A 17 -26.08 -12.03 11.28
C ALA A 17 -26.84 -11.31 10.17
N GLU A 18 -27.52 -10.22 10.49
CA GLU A 18 -28.23 -9.38 9.51
C GLU A 18 -27.31 -8.30 8.92
N VAL A 19 -26.43 -7.73 9.75
CA VAL A 19 -25.48 -6.70 9.38
C VAL A 19 -24.12 -7.03 9.95
N VAL A 20 -23.07 -6.94 9.15
CA VAL A 20 -21.69 -7.20 9.57
C VAL A 20 -20.79 -6.05 9.12
N VAL A 21 -20.00 -5.53 10.03
CA VAL A 21 -18.91 -4.57 9.70
C VAL A 21 -17.59 -5.34 9.59
N ALA A 22 -16.92 -5.21 8.47
CA ALA A 22 -15.64 -5.83 8.23
C ALA A 22 -14.59 -4.76 7.88
N GLY A 23 -13.44 -4.84 8.52
CA GLY A 23 -12.38 -3.87 8.29
C GLY A 23 -11.00 -4.45 8.56
N GLY A 24 -10.00 -3.66 8.21
CA GLY A 24 -8.59 -3.94 8.49
C GLY A 24 -7.79 -2.65 8.44
N MET A 25 -6.67 -2.68 9.12
CA MET A 25 -5.71 -1.56 9.15
C MET A 25 -4.29 -2.11 9.07
N GLU A 26 -3.39 -1.28 8.53
CA GLU A 26 -1.96 -1.56 8.48
C GLU A 26 -1.19 -0.26 8.72
N SER A 27 -0.17 -0.32 9.58
CA SER A 27 0.74 0.80 9.80
C SER A 27 2.12 0.41 9.29
N MET A 28 2.36 0.62 8.00
CA MET A 28 3.63 0.30 7.35
C MET A 28 4.78 1.14 7.90
N SER A 29 4.51 2.35 8.38
CA SER A 29 5.53 3.24 8.98
C SER A 29 6.01 2.79 10.36
N ASN A 30 5.25 1.92 11.06
CA ASN A 30 5.58 1.43 12.40
C ASN A 30 5.97 -0.04 12.43
N VAL A 31 6.17 -0.68 11.31
CA VAL A 31 6.56 -2.11 11.26
C VAL A 31 7.95 -2.28 11.88
N PRO A 32 8.11 -3.23 12.82
CA PRO A 32 9.39 -3.47 13.48
C PRO A 32 10.36 -4.25 12.59
N HIS A 33 11.65 -4.17 12.94
CA HIS A 33 12.65 -5.11 12.46
C HIS A 33 12.77 -6.27 13.44
N TYR A 34 12.91 -7.49 12.92
CA TYR A 34 13.01 -8.72 13.71
C TYR A 34 14.45 -9.18 13.85
N LEU A 35 14.81 -9.58 15.06
CA LEU A 35 16.05 -10.31 15.34
C LEU A 35 15.72 -11.77 15.70
N ARG A 36 16.18 -12.71 14.89
CA ARG A 36 15.93 -14.15 15.09
C ARG A 36 16.98 -14.76 16.02
N VAL A 37 16.73 -14.72 17.32
CA VAL A 37 17.67 -15.22 18.36
C VAL A 37 17.11 -16.36 19.21
N ARG A 38 15.97 -16.94 18.87
CA ARG A 38 15.35 -18.02 19.65
C ARG A 38 16.27 -19.23 19.82
N ALA A 39 17.04 -19.58 18.80
CA ALA A 39 18.02 -20.66 18.85
C ALA A 39 19.36 -20.24 19.51
N GLY A 40 19.47 -19.01 19.98
CA GLY A 40 20.69 -18.41 20.51
C GLY A 40 21.60 -17.86 19.42
N GLN A 41 22.42 -16.90 19.80
CA GLN A 41 23.48 -16.30 18.97
C GLN A 41 24.79 -16.44 19.74
N ARG A 42 25.60 -17.43 19.39
CA ARG A 42 26.82 -17.73 20.15
C ARG A 42 28.02 -16.88 19.75
N LEU A 43 28.27 -16.77 18.43
CA LEU A 43 29.42 -16.06 17.87
C LEU A 43 29.06 -15.58 16.45
N GLY A 44 29.55 -14.39 16.09
CA GLY A 44 29.35 -13.79 14.76
C GLY A 44 28.24 -12.73 14.73
N HIS A 45 27.97 -12.20 13.52
CA HIS A 45 26.98 -11.16 13.30
C HIS A 45 25.58 -11.75 13.21
N ALA A 46 24.56 -10.95 13.63
CA ALA A 46 23.16 -11.23 13.39
C ALA A 46 22.58 -10.17 12.43
N SER A 47 21.67 -10.59 11.56
CA SER A 47 20.94 -9.70 10.65
C SER A 47 19.59 -9.32 11.24
N LEU A 48 19.22 -8.05 11.13
CA LEU A 48 17.85 -7.60 11.35
C LEU A 48 17.03 -7.86 10.08
N VAL A 49 15.83 -8.40 10.25
CA VAL A 49 14.87 -8.64 9.17
C VAL A 49 13.86 -7.52 9.19
N ASP A 50 13.72 -6.79 8.08
CA ASP A 50 12.69 -5.78 7.93
C ASP A 50 11.31 -6.46 7.87
N GLY A 51 10.48 -6.23 8.89
CA GLY A 51 9.15 -6.83 8.98
C GLY A 51 8.23 -6.39 7.85
N LEU A 52 8.35 -5.15 7.37
CA LEU A 52 7.57 -4.65 6.25
C LEU A 52 7.82 -5.47 4.98
N VAL A 53 9.10 -5.71 4.66
CA VAL A 53 9.47 -6.51 3.49
C VAL A 53 9.11 -7.97 3.71
N PHE A 54 9.44 -8.53 4.89
CA PHE A 54 9.28 -9.95 5.17
C PHE A 54 7.82 -10.41 5.25
N ASP A 55 6.99 -9.67 6.00
CA ASP A 55 5.58 -10.04 6.24
C ASP A 55 4.64 -9.49 5.18
N GLY A 56 4.91 -8.30 4.64
CA GLY A 56 3.99 -7.57 3.76
C GLY A 56 4.33 -7.66 2.27
N LEU A 57 5.60 -7.71 1.90
CA LEU A 57 6.04 -7.54 0.51
C LEU A 57 6.78 -8.74 -0.08
N THR A 58 6.90 -9.84 0.67
CA THR A 58 7.56 -11.06 0.23
C THR A 58 6.55 -12.18 0.03
N ASP A 59 6.61 -12.85 -1.11
CA ASP A 59 5.80 -14.03 -1.39
C ASP A 59 6.17 -15.16 -0.42
N ALA A 60 5.15 -15.77 0.20
CA ALA A 60 5.35 -16.80 1.23
C ALA A 60 5.83 -18.15 0.67
N TYR A 61 5.70 -18.39 -0.64
CA TYR A 61 6.02 -19.66 -1.26
C TYR A 61 7.42 -19.69 -1.87
N ASP A 62 7.83 -18.61 -2.54
CA ASP A 62 9.11 -18.55 -3.25
C ASP A 62 10.05 -17.47 -2.75
N SER A 63 9.64 -16.70 -1.75
CA SER A 63 10.43 -15.65 -1.09
C SER A 63 10.83 -14.49 -2.02
N ARG A 64 10.15 -14.31 -3.14
CA ARG A 64 10.36 -13.15 -4.01
C ARG A 64 9.61 -11.92 -3.51
N HIS A 65 10.20 -10.77 -3.73
CA HIS A 65 9.52 -9.51 -3.48
C HIS A 65 8.36 -9.28 -4.47
N MET A 66 7.26 -8.66 -4.01
CA MET A 66 6.08 -8.38 -4.85
C MET A 66 6.43 -7.57 -6.11
N GLY A 67 7.43 -6.67 -6.02
CA GLY A 67 7.93 -5.94 -7.17
C GLY A 67 8.61 -6.82 -8.23
N GLU A 68 9.27 -7.90 -7.84
CA GLU A 68 9.82 -8.88 -8.80
C GLU A 68 8.70 -9.64 -9.51
N TRP A 69 7.62 -9.98 -8.81
CA TRP A 69 6.41 -10.56 -9.41
C TRP A 69 5.71 -9.57 -10.35
N ALA A 70 5.73 -8.29 -10.06
CA ALA A 70 5.24 -7.26 -10.97
C ALA A 70 6.04 -7.23 -12.28
N GLU A 71 7.37 -7.37 -12.22
CA GLU A 71 8.22 -7.49 -13.41
C GLU A 71 7.89 -8.74 -14.24
N VAL A 72 7.70 -9.89 -13.58
CA VAL A 72 7.28 -11.13 -14.25
C VAL A 72 5.94 -10.96 -14.95
N THR A 73 4.98 -10.35 -14.27
CA THR A 73 3.64 -10.11 -14.80
C THR A 73 3.67 -9.13 -15.98
N ALA A 74 4.42 -8.04 -15.86
CA ALA A 74 4.58 -7.05 -16.92
C ALA A 74 5.16 -7.70 -18.19
N ALA A 75 6.22 -8.51 -18.04
CA ALA A 75 6.82 -9.23 -19.15
C ALA A 75 5.86 -10.24 -19.79
N ALA A 76 5.15 -11.05 -18.99
CA ALA A 76 4.21 -12.05 -19.46
C ALA A 76 3.01 -11.46 -20.21
N ARG A 77 2.62 -10.22 -19.87
CA ARG A 77 1.48 -9.52 -20.48
C ARG A 77 1.88 -8.48 -21.53
N GLY A 78 3.17 -8.36 -21.85
CA GLY A 78 3.66 -7.37 -22.80
C GLY A 78 3.44 -5.92 -22.37
N ILE A 79 3.36 -5.66 -21.06
CA ILE A 79 3.17 -4.32 -20.50
C ILE A 79 4.54 -3.63 -20.47
N THR A 80 4.72 -2.65 -21.33
CA THR A 80 5.99 -1.94 -21.46
C THR A 80 6.21 -0.91 -20.34
N ARG A 81 7.45 -0.49 -20.14
CA ARG A 81 7.79 0.62 -19.25
C ARG A 81 7.02 1.89 -19.61
N GLN A 82 6.91 2.20 -20.89
CA GLN A 82 6.19 3.37 -21.36
C GLN A 82 4.72 3.32 -20.97
N MET A 83 4.04 2.20 -21.18
CA MET A 83 2.63 2.03 -20.79
C MET A 83 2.42 2.24 -19.29
N GLN A 84 3.33 1.74 -18.46
CA GLN A 84 3.28 1.91 -16.99
C GLN A 84 3.48 3.37 -16.58
N ASP A 85 4.46 4.04 -17.18
CA ASP A 85 4.75 5.44 -16.89
C ASP A 85 3.62 6.38 -17.36
N GLU A 86 3.01 6.14 -18.51
CA GLU A 86 1.85 6.86 -19.01
C GLU A 86 0.64 6.69 -18.08
N PHE A 87 0.40 5.46 -17.62
CA PHE A 87 -0.66 5.21 -16.65
C PHE A 87 -0.41 5.93 -15.32
N ALA A 88 0.80 5.88 -14.79
CA ALA A 88 1.17 6.57 -13.55
C ALA A 88 1.03 8.09 -13.67
N ALA A 89 1.46 8.66 -14.80
CA ALA A 89 1.33 10.09 -15.07
C ALA A 89 -0.14 10.53 -15.16
N GLU A 90 -0.97 9.76 -15.86
CA GLU A 90 -2.40 10.05 -15.98
C GLU A 90 -3.14 9.87 -14.64
N SER A 91 -2.82 8.83 -13.87
CA SER A 91 -3.36 8.64 -12.52
C SER A 91 -3.03 9.83 -11.61
N THR A 92 -1.78 10.26 -11.62
CA THR A 92 -1.33 11.45 -10.88
C THR A 92 -2.07 12.71 -11.32
N ARG A 93 -2.19 12.92 -12.62
CA ARG A 93 -2.90 14.08 -13.19
C ARG A 93 -4.36 14.13 -12.72
N ARG A 94 -5.04 12.98 -12.72
CA ARG A 94 -6.43 12.87 -12.23
C ARG A 94 -6.53 13.18 -10.76
N ALA A 95 -5.65 12.62 -9.92
CA ALA A 95 -5.64 12.85 -8.48
C ALA A 95 -5.42 14.34 -8.14
N VAL A 96 -4.43 14.98 -8.78
CA VAL A 96 -4.16 16.42 -8.62
C VAL A 96 -5.36 17.28 -9.06
N ALA A 97 -6.00 16.93 -10.17
CA ALA A 97 -7.17 17.64 -10.65
C ALA A 97 -8.36 17.49 -9.70
N ALA A 98 -8.62 16.28 -9.21
CA ALA A 98 -9.70 16.00 -8.26
C ALA A 98 -9.48 16.74 -6.92
N GLN A 99 -8.26 16.76 -6.42
CA GLN A 99 -7.91 17.50 -5.20
C GLN A 99 -8.12 19.01 -5.37
N LYS A 100 -7.67 19.59 -6.48
CA LYS A 100 -7.87 21.02 -6.79
C LYS A 100 -9.34 21.40 -6.94
N GLN A 101 -10.17 20.50 -7.44
CA GLN A 101 -11.61 20.70 -7.59
C GLN A 101 -12.41 20.41 -6.32
N GLY A 102 -11.74 19.93 -5.25
CA GLY A 102 -12.39 19.60 -3.98
C GLY A 102 -13.32 18.38 -4.07
N LEU A 103 -13.12 17.48 -5.04
CA LEU A 103 -14.03 16.33 -5.26
C LEU A 103 -14.08 15.37 -4.07
N PHE A 104 -13.02 15.31 -3.28
CA PHE A 104 -12.94 14.46 -2.08
C PHE A 104 -13.20 15.20 -0.77
N ALA A 105 -13.57 16.50 -0.81
CA ALA A 105 -13.73 17.30 0.40
C ALA A 105 -14.75 16.74 1.40
N ALA A 106 -15.81 16.08 0.90
CA ALA A 106 -16.84 15.45 1.71
C ALA A 106 -16.39 14.11 2.36
N GLU A 107 -15.30 13.51 1.86
CA GLU A 107 -14.79 12.21 2.30
C GLU A 107 -13.57 12.34 3.22
N ILE A 108 -12.89 13.50 3.18
CA ILE A 108 -11.67 13.73 3.97
C ILE A 108 -12.03 14.06 5.41
N ALA A 109 -11.52 13.24 6.34
CA ALA A 109 -11.50 13.54 7.75
C ALA A 109 -10.13 14.08 8.14
N SER A 110 -10.06 15.32 8.62
CA SER A 110 -8.81 15.93 9.06
C SER A 110 -8.27 15.24 10.31
N VAL A 111 -6.95 15.00 10.36
CA VAL A 111 -6.25 14.42 11.50
C VAL A 111 -5.37 15.50 12.15
N GLU A 112 -5.54 15.69 13.45
CA GLU A 112 -4.71 16.57 14.25
C GLU A 112 -3.55 15.78 14.84
N ILE A 113 -2.32 16.20 14.54
CA ILE A 113 -1.09 15.59 15.06
C ILE A 113 -0.47 16.53 16.09
N GLU A 114 -0.30 16.05 17.30
CA GLU A 114 0.39 16.79 18.36
C GLU A 114 1.90 16.55 18.29
N GLY A 115 2.66 17.62 18.11
CA GLY A 115 4.11 17.62 18.09
C GLY A 115 4.72 17.58 19.49
N ARG A 116 6.05 17.36 19.58
CA ARG A 116 6.78 17.22 20.86
C ARG A 116 6.70 18.42 21.80
N LYS A 117 6.37 19.60 21.29
CA LYS A 117 6.25 20.84 22.06
C LYS A 117 4.81 21.31 22.23
N GLY A 118 3.83 20.43 21.98
CA GLY A 118 2.42 20.76 22.03
C GLY A 118 1.91 21.53 20.79
N GLU A 119 2.74 21.66 19.75
CA GLU A 119 2.28 22.22 18.48
C GLU A 119 1.28 21.24 17.84
N LYS A 120 0.19 21.78 17.31
CA LYS A 120 -0.81 20.99 16.60
C LYS A 120 -0.69 21.23 15.11
N THR A 121 -0.51 20.16 14.36
CA THR A 121 -0.52 20.18 12.89
C THR A 121 -1.77 19.46 12.41
N VAL A 122 -2.57 20.12 11.57
CA VAL A 122 -3.76 19.52 10.96
C VAL A 122 -3.39 18.99 9.58
N VAL A 123 -3.54 17.69 9.37
CA VAL A 123 -3.38 17.03 8.08
C VAL A 123 -4.77 16.82 7.48
N SER A 124 -5.05 17.52 6.38
CA SER A 124 -6.34 17.51 5.68
C SER A 124 -6.20 17.37 4.17
N GLU A 125 -4.98 17.18 3.67
CA GLU A 125 -4.71 17.02 2.24
C GLU A 125 -3.95 15.71 2.02
N ASP A 126 -4.26 15.03 0.91
CA ASP A 126 -3.49 13.90 0.44
C ASP A 126 -2.10 14.35 -0.05
N GLU A 127 -1.05 13.76 0.53
CA GLU A 127 0.34 14.13 0.24
C GLU A 127 0.83 13.59 -1.10
N GLY A 128 0.32 12.45 -1.55
CA GLY A 128 0.74 11.79 -2.78
C GLY A 128 0.64 12.70 -4.00
N PRO A 129 -0.53 13.26 -4.33
CA PRO A 129 -0.68 14.19 -5.45
C PRO A 129 0.17 15.46 -5.30
N LYS A 130 0.34 15.95 -4.07
CA LYS A 130 1.07 17.18 -3.77
C LYS A 130 2.57 17.06 -4.05
N THR A 131 3.15 15.88 -3.78
CA THR A 131 4.59 15.64 -3.94
C THR A 131 4.97 15.02 -5.28
N ALA A 132 3.99 14.60 -6.07
CA ALA A 132 4.21 13.95 -7.34
C ALA A 132 4.98 14.82 -8.36
N ARG A 133 5.86 14.16 -9.13
CA ARG A 133 6.68 14.79 -10.16
C ARG A 133 6.51 14.08 -11.51
N PRO A 134 5.40 14.32 -12.23
CA PRO A 134 5.13 13.64 -13.50
C PRO A 134 6.22 13.84 -14.54
N ASP A 135 6.88 15.00 -14.53
CA ASP A 135 8.00 15.37 -15.40
C ASP A 135 9.24 14.47 -15.22
N LYS A 136 9.37 13.79 -14.08
CA LYS A 136 10.51 12.94 -13.75
C LYS A 136 10.27 11.45 -13.94
N ILE A 137 9.05 11.01 -14.17
CA ILE A 137 8.67 9.59 -14.21
C ILE A 137 9.56 8.82 -15.20
N ALA A 138 9.69 9.29 -16.43
CA ALA A 138 10.43 8.62 -17.47
C ALA A 138 11.95 8.49 -17.17
N SER A 139 12.49 9.37 -16.33
CA SER A 139 13.91 9.36 -15.96
C SER A 139 14.27 8.44 -14.79
N LEU A 140 13.28 7.87 -14.11
CA LEU A 140 13.49 7.01 -12.94
C LEU A 140 14.08 5.66 -13.35
N LYS A 141 15.00 5.17 -12.52
CA LYS A 141 15.62 3.86 -12.72
C LYS A 141 14.69 2.75 -12.18
N PRO A 142 14.69 1.57 -12.81
CA PRO A 142 14.05 0.40 -12.25
C PRO A 142 14.58 0.04 -10.86
N VAL A 143 13.70 -0.47 -9.98
CA VAL A 143 14.04 -0.73 -8.57
C VAL A 143 14.33 -2.21 -8.32
N PHE A 144 13.61 -3.12 -8.97
CA PHE A 144 13.66 -4.56 -8.65
C PHE A 144 14.55 -5.37 -9.58
N LYS A 145 14.81 -4.88 -10.79
CA LYS A 145 15.63 -5.56 -11.79
C LYS A 145 16.42 -4.53 -12.59
N LYS A 146 17.70 -4.79 -12.89
CA LYS A 146 18.59 -3.86 -13.59
C LYS A 146 18.00 -3.29 -14.89
N ASP A 147 17.38 -4.16 -15.69
CA ASP A 147 16.71 -3.82 -16.96
C ASP A 147 15.19 -4.00 -16.84
N GLY A 148 14.65 -3.70 -15.67
CA GLY A 148 13.24 -3.81 -15.35
C GLY A 148 12.42 -2.61 -15.78
N THR A 149 11.14 -2.66 -15.46
CA THR A 149 10.15 -1.64 -15.84
C THR A 149 9.51 -0.96 -14.64
N ILE A 150 9.60 -1.58 -13.45
CA ILE A 150 8.98 -1.06 -12.23
C ILE A 150 9.88 -0.04 -11.56
N THR A 151 9.34 1.16 -11.32
CA THR A 151 10.04 2.29 -10.70
C THR A 151 9.29 2.79 -9.48
N ALA A 152 9.89 3.68 -8.71
CA ALA A 152 9.24 4.32 -7.57
C ALA A 152 7.97 5.13 -7.94
N ALA A 153 7.81 5.53 -9.20
CA ALA A 153 6.64 6.29 -9.64
C ALA A 153 5.49 5.42 -10.14
N ASN A 154 5.77 4.22 -10.66
CA ASN A 154 4.75 3.30 -11.16
C ASN A 154 4.50 2.10 -10.24
N ALA A 155 5.20 2.00 -9.11
CA ALA A 155 4.94 1.06 -8.03
C ALA A 155 3.97 1.65 -7.00
N SER A 156 3.32 0.78 -6.21
CA SER A 156 2.56 1.21 -5.03
C SER A 156 3.49 1.86 -4.00
N SER A 157 3.04 2.94 -3.39
CA SER A 157 3.76 3.61 -2.30
C SER A 157 3.55 2.88 -0.96
N ILE A 158 4.47 3.13 -0.04
CA ILE A 158 4.35 2.68 1.36
C ILE A 158 3.45 3.69 2.08
N ASN A 159 2.32 3.22 2.61
CA ASN A 159 1.35 4.07 3.30
C ASN A 159 0.77 3.35 4.52
N ASP A 160 0.44 4.12 5.54
CA ASP A 160 -0.47 3.67 6.57
C ASP A 160 -1.90 3.74 6.03
N GLY A 161 -2.74 2.81 6.39
CA GLY A 161 -4.10 2.78 5.87
C GLY A 161 -5.06 1.94 6.70
N ALA A 162 -6.34 2.28 6.60
CA ALA A 162 -7.42 1.49 7.15
C ALA A 162 -8.62 1.53 6.21
N ALA A 163 -9.39 0.45 6.18
CA ALA A 163 -10.62 0.39 5.42
C ALA A 163 -11.67 -0.43 6.17
N ALA A 164 -12.93 -0.04 6.04
CA ALA A 164 -14.05 -0.81 6.57
C ALA A 164 -15.19 -0.82 5.57
N VAL A 165 -15.94 -1.93 5.55
CA VAL A 165 -17.14 -2.08 4.74
C VAL A 165 -18.29 -2.60 5.62
N VAL A 166 -19.50 -2.18 5.30
CA VAL A 166 -20.73 -2.71 5.90
C VAL A 166 -21.35 -3.67 4.89
N LEU A 167 -21.65 -4.89 5.35
CA LEU A 167 -22.28 -5.94 4.56
C LEU A 167 -23.62 -6.29 5.20
N MET A 168 -24.66 -6.42 4.38
CA MET A 168 -26.01 -6.77 4.81
C MET A 168 -26.76 -7.48 3.67
N SER A 169 -27.88 -8.16 3.97
CA SER A 169 -28.75 -8.65 2.92
C SER A 169 -29.40 -7.48 2.16
N ALA A 170 -29.91 -7.76 0.97
CA ALA A 170 -30.64 -6.78 0.17
C ALA A 170 -32.12 -6.65 0.53
N GLU A 171 -32.60 -7.49 1.47
CA GLU A 171 -33.98 -7.54 1.94
C GLU A 171 -34.16 -6.72 3.22
#